data_0e99afdbc414f008fc00ebdeef859ff5
#
_entry.id   0e99afdbc414f008fc00ebdeef859ff5
#
_cell.length_a   1.000
_cell.length_b   1.000
_cell.length_c   1.000
_cell.angle_alpha   90.00
_cell.angle_beta   90.00
_cell.angle_gamma   90.00
#
_symmetry.space_group_name_H-M   'P 1'
#
loop_
_entity.id
_entity.type
_entity.pdbx_description
1 polymer ?
#
loop_
_entity_poly.entity_id
_entity_poly.type
_entity_poly.pdbx_seq_one_letter_code
_entity_poly.pdbx_strand_id
1 'polypeptide(L)'
;MNRPVYYKSFRSRKFQNPDKPKRSVLEILTHEKNIILDIGFGTGDSSIALKNMFPKHNIIGIESYKPGVKNLLNEGIYVHYGDALEVIEKISNNTISQIYMLFPDPWQKKKHRKRRLFNEYTFRAIRSIIKKHGLFHFSTDNINYALEARKVISKVISKNITFSKNRGYRPITKFEKKSIVKKNFVFDLIYIKQ
;
A
#
# COMPACT_ATOMS: atom_id res chain seq x y z
N MET A 1 0.16 5.12 20.65
CA MET A 1 -0.67 4.73 19.51
C MET A 1 -0.36 3.28 19.14
N ASN A 2 -1.36 2.47 18.83
CA ASN A 2 -1.18 1.04 18.71
C ASN A 2 -0.92 0.62 17.26
N ARG A 3 -0.01 -0.36 17.09
CA ARG A 3 0.19 -1.09 15.85
C ARG A 3 -1.14 -1.69 15.38
N PRO A 4 -1.50 -1.63 14.09
CA PRO A 4 -2.70 -2.28 13.57
C PRO A 4 -2.69 -3.78 13.86
N VAL A 5 -3.86 -4.34 14.11
CA VAL A 5 -3.99 -5.79 14.28
C VAL A 5 -3.99 -6.46 12.91
N TYR A 6 -2.94 -7.23 12.64
CA TYR A 6 -2.86 -8.01 11.40
C TYR A 6 -4.05 -8.96 11.26
N TYR A 7 -4.63 -8.97 10.08
CA TYR A 7 -5.74 -9.86 9.75
C TYR A 7 -5.50 -10.59 8.44
N LYS A 8 -5.28 -11.89 8.55
CA LYS A 8 -5.20 -12.76 7.39
C LYS A 8 -6.61 -13.07 6.87
N SER A 9 -6.91 -12.64 5.65
CA SER A 9 -8.22 -12.86 5.03
C SER A 9 -8.62 -14.34 5.06
N PHE A 10 -9.89 -14.63 5.44
CA PHE A 10 -10.44 -15.99 5.35
C PHE A 10 -10.38 -16.54 3.93
N ARG A 11 -10.59 -15.70 2.91
CA ARG A 11 -10.48 -16.07 1.50
C ARG A 11 -9.10 -16.62 1.16
N SER A 12 -8.05 -16.04 1.74
CA SER A 12 -6.67 -16.51 1.55
C SER A 12 -6.42 -17.92 2.11
N ARG A 13 -7.15 -18.33 3.15
CA ARG A 13 -6.98 -19.65 3.79
C ARG A 13 -7.37 -20.83 2.89
N LYS A 14 -8.27 -20.58 1.93
CA LYS A 14 -8.77 -21.61 0.97
C LYS A 14 -7.74 -21.99 -0.11
N PHE A 15 -6.66 -21.24 -0.25
CA PHE A 15 -5.66 -21.46 -1.30
C PHE A 15 -4.38 -22.03 -0.72
N GLN A 16 -3.65 -22.78 -1.55
CA GLN A 16 -2.30 -23.25 -1.22
C GLN A 16 -1.36 -22.06 -0.98
N ASN A 17 -0.32 -22.28 -0.19
CA ASN A 17 0.70 -21.27 -0.01
C ASN A 17 1.38 -21.00 -1.35
N PRO A 18 1.72 -19.75 -1.67
CA PRO A 18 2.55 -19.45 -2.83
C PRO A 18 3.96 -19.99 -2.61
N ASP A 19 4.65 -20.23 -3.72
CA ASP A 19 6.06 -20.59 -3.69
C ASP A 19 6.87 -19.47 -3.02
N LYS A 20 8.01 -19.84 -2.44
CA LYS A 20 8.92 -18.85 -1.89
C LYS A 20 9.57 -18.07 -3.04
N PRO A 21 9.67 -16.75 -2.95
CA PRO A 21 10.39 -15.98 -3.95
C PRO A 21 11.87 -16.37 -3.94
N LYS A 22 12.52 -16.31 -5.11
CA LYS A 22 13.95 -16.64 -5.27
C LYS A 22 14.87 -15.75 -4.42
N ARG A 23 14.47 -14.49 -4.19
CA ARG A 23 15.16 -13.55 -3.30
C ARG A 23 14.16 -13.00 -2.28
N SER A 24 14.59 -12.82 -1.07
CA SER A 24 13.75 -12.17 -0.06
C SER A 24 13.56 -10.67 -0.37
N VAL A 25 12.42 -10.12 -0.01
CA VAL A 25 12.17 -8.68 -0.17
C VAL A 25 13.21 -7.86 0.60
N LEU A 26 13.68 -8.33 1.75
CA LEU A 26 14.70 -7.62 2.53
C LEU A 26 16.05 -7.56 1.81
N GLU A 27 16.46 -8.62 1.11
CA GLU A 27 17.67 -8.60 0.27
C GLU A 27 17.55 -7.59 -0.88
N ILE A 28 16.38 -7.51 -1.52
CA ILE A 28 16.12 -6.52 -2.57
C ILE A 28 16.26 -5.10 -2.01
N LEU A 29 15.67 -4.85 -0.84
CA LEU A 29 15.68 -3.54 -0.17
C LEU A 29 17.07 -3.07 0.23
N THR A 30 18.04 -3.98 0.42
CA THR A 30 19.43 -3.63 0.77
C THR A 30 20.30 -3.31 -0.45
N HIS A 31 19.99 -3.90 -1.61
CA HIS A 31 20.88 -3.81 -2.79
C HIS A 31 20.31 -2.97 -3.92
N GLU A 32 18.99 -2.82 -3.99
CA GLU A 32 18.34 -2.13 -5.12
C GLU A 32 18.04 -0.67 -4.81
N LYS A 33 18.10 0.15 -5.87
CA LYS A 33 17.69 1.57 -5.83
C LYS A 33 16.36 1.75 -6.55
N ASN A 34 15.75 2.93 -6.38
CA ASN A 34 14.48 3.29 -7.05
C ASN A 34 13.36 2.29 -6.79
N ILE A 35 13.04 2.07 -5.51
CA ILE A 35 12.05 1.11 -5.09
C ILE A 35 10.68 1.77 -4.96
N ILE A 36 9.66 1.08 -5.50
CA ILE A 36 8.25 1.39 -5.30
C ILE A 36 7.61 0.26 -4.50
N LEU A 37 6.94 0.60 -3.40
CA LEU A 37 6.13 -0.36 -2.63
C LEU A 37 4.66 -0.25 -3.01
N ASP A 38 4.02 -1.38 -3.32
CA ASP A 38 2.57 -1.50 -3.48
C ASP A 38 2.00 -2.33 -2.32
N ILE A 39 1.38 -1.64 -1.36
CA ILE A 39 0.92 -2.24 -0.11
C ILE A 39 -0.56 -2.59 -0.22
N GLY A 40 -0.88 -3.88 -0.09
CA GLY A 40 -2.24 -4.37 -0.23
C GLY A 40 -2.69 -4.46 -1.69
N PHE A 41 -1.84 -4.94 -2.57
CA PHE A 41 -2.07 -5.00 -4.04
C PHE A 41 -3.23 -5.93 -4.46
N GLY A 42 -3.80 -6.72 -3.57
CA GLY A 42 -4.95 -7.59 -3.85
C GLY A 42 -4.65 -8.66 -4.91
N THR A 43 -5.19 -8.50 -6.12
CA THR A 43 -4.98 -9.45 -7.25
C THR A 43 -3.70 -9.21 -8.04
N GLY A 44 -2.98 -8.11 -7.80
CA GLY A 44 -1.69 -7.80 -8.44
C GLY A 44 -1.78 -6.83 -9.63
N ASP A 45 -2.98 -6.50 -10.11
CA ASP A 45 -3.13 -5.63 -11.30
C ASP A 45 -2.46 -4.25 -11.12
N SER A 46 -2.49 -3.68 -9.91
CA SER A 46 -1.82 -2.41 -9.61
C SER A 46 -0.31 -2.51 -9.70
N SER A 47 0.28 -3.56 -9.14
CA SER A 47 1.73 -3.77 -9.18
C SER A 47 2.24 -4.01 -10.61
N ILE A 48 1.50 -4.77 -11.43
CA ILE A 48 1.83 -4.98 -12.84
C ILE A 48 1.76 -3.65 -13.60
N ALA A 49 0.70 -2.87 -13.37
CA ALA A 49 0.58 -1.55 -14.00
C ALA A 49 1.69 -0.59 -13.54
N LEU A 50 2.07 -0.59 -12.25
CA LEU A 50 3.20 0.19 -11.74
C LEU A 50 4.52 -0.21 -12.41
N LYS A 51 4.76 -1.51 -12.64
CA LYS A 51 5.95 -2.00 -13.34
C LYS A 51 6.03 -1.41 -14.77
N ASN A 52 4.89 -1.35 -15.47
CA ASN A 52 4.84 -0.78 -16.81
C ASN A 52 4.98 0.76 -16.80
N MET A 53 4.38 1.45 -15.82
CA MET A 53 4.47 2.91 -15.67
C MET A 53 5.86 3.38 -15.24
N PHE A 54 6.59 2.55 -14.49
CA PHE A 54 7.89 2.88 -13.91
C PHE A 54 8.95 1.81 -14.24
N PRO A 55 9.32 1.62 -15.52
CA PRO A 55 10.20 0.50 -15.94
C PRO A 55 11.62 0.56 -15.35
N LYS A 56 12.04 1.73 -14.83
CA LYS A 56 13.35 1.91 -14.16
C LYS A 56 13.29 1.72 -12.64
N HIS A 57 12.13 1.29 -12.10
CA HIS A 57 11.94 1.07 -10.68
C HIS A 57 11.73 -0.41 -10.37
N ASN A 58 12.23 -0.82 -9.22
CA ASN A 58 11.94 -2.14 -8.66
C ASN A 58 10.60 -2.10 -7.91
N ILE A 59 9.61 -2.81 -8.42
CA ILE A 59 8.30 -2.90 -7.78
C ILE A 59 8.34 -4.02 -6.74
N ILE A 60 7.96 -3.70 -5.52
CA ILE A 60 7.79 -4.67 -4.43
C ILE A 60 6.34 -4.64 -3.97
N GLY A 61 5.66 -5.75 -4.13
CA GLY A 61 4.30 -5.96 -3.63
C GLY A 61 4.29 -6.55 -2.22
N ILE A 62 3.37 -6.09 -1.38
CA ILE A 62 3.16 -6.66 -0.04
C ILE A 62 1.69 -7.00 0.10
N GLU A 63 1.35 -8.28 0.35
CA GLU A 63 -0.04 -8.74 0.41
C GLU A 63 -0.20 -10.03 1.22
N SER A 64 -1.38 -10.21 1.82
CA SER A 64 -1.79 -11.43 2.52
C SER A 64 -2.75 -12.33 1.70
N TYR A 65 -3.16 -11.90 0.51
CA TYR A 65 -4.06 -12.63 -0.38
C TYR A 65 -3.27 -13.55 -1.33
N LYS A 66 -3.21 -14.83 -1.02
CA LYS A 66 -2.38 -15.85 -1.72
C LYS A 66 -2.51 -15.85 -3.25
N PRO A 67 -3.71 -15.79 -3.86
CA PRO A 67 -3.81 -15.81 -5.32
C PRO A 67 -3.11 -14.62 -5.98
N GLY A 68 -3.20 -13.43 -5.38
CA GLY A 68 -2.51 -12.25 -5.89
C GLY A 68 -0.99 -12.37 -5.76
N VAL A 69 -0.52 -12.92 -4.64
CA VAL A 69 0.92 -13.19 -4.43
C VAL A 69 1.44 -14.15 -5.50
N LYS A 70 0.73 -15.26 -5.76
CA LYS A 70 1.11 -16.22 -6.82
C LYS A 70 1.14 -15.55 -8.20
N ASN A 71 0.13 -14.72 -8.50
CA ASN A 71 0.07 -13.98 -9.76
C ASN A 71 1.32 -13.10 -9.97
N LEU A 72 1.70 -12.29 -8.97
CA LEU A 72 2.85 -11.40 -9.09
C LEU A 72 4.20 -12.14 -9.16
N LEU A 73 4.35 -13.27 -8.48
CA LEU A 73 5.54 -14.10 -8.59
C LEU A 73 5.72 -14.61 -10.02
N ASN A 74 4.64 -15.01 -10.70
CA ASN A 74 4.66 -15.43 -12.10
C ASN A 74 5.05 -14.27 -13.05
N GLU A 75 4.71 -13.03 -12.68
CA GLU A 75 5.09 -11.81 -13.42
C GLU A 75 6.53 -11.33 -13.11
N GLY A 76 7.27 -12.06 -12.29
CA GLY A 76 8.62 -11.69 -11.89
C GLY A 76 8.71 -10.43 -11.04
N ILE A 77 7.64 -10.08 -10.32
CA ILE A 77 7.60 -8.97 -9.37
C ILE A 77 7.99 -9.50 -7.99
N TYR A 78 8.80 -8.75 -7.26
CA TYR A 78 9.17 -9.11 -5.89
C TYR A 78 7.99 -8.98 -4.94
N VAL A 79 7.76 -10.00 -4.11
CA VAL A 79 6.57 -10.05 -3.25
C VAL A 79 6.93 -10.48 -1.83
N HIS A 80 6.41 -9.75 -0.85
CA HIS A 80 6.28 -10.23 0.52
C HIS A 80 4.87 -10.75 0.76
N TYR A 81 4.76 -12.03 1.13
CA TYR A 81 3.49 -12.64 1.53
C TYR A 81 3.36 -12.55 3.05
N GLY A 82 2.60 -11.58 3.56
CA GLY A 82 2.42 -11.40 4.99
C GLY A 82 1.91 -10.03 5.41
N ASP A 83 2.23 -9.65 6.64
CA ASP A 83 1.92 -8.35 7.21
C ASP A 83 2.88 -7.29 6.64
N ALA A 84 2.31 -6.20 6.14
CA ALA A 84 3.10 -5.10 5.60
C ALA A 84 4.05 -4.48 6.63
N LEU A 85 3.68 -4.45 7.89
CA LEU A 85 4.52 -3.89 8.95
C LEU A 85 5.74 -4.76 9.27
N GLU A 86 5.69 -6.07 9.02
CA GLU A 86 6.89 -6.93 9.14
C GLU A 86 8.03 -6.51 8.21
N VAL A 87 7.69 -5.90 7.08
CA VAL A 87 8.66 -5.38 6.11
C VAL A 87 8.97 -3.93 6.39
N ILE A 88 7.94 -3.08 6.52
CA ILE A 88 8.10 -1.64 6.69
C ILE A 88 9.00 -1.30 7.89
N GLU A 89 8.84 -2.00 9.01
CA GLU A 89 9.61 -1.79 10.24
C GLU A 89 11.10 -2.18 10.10
N LYS A 90 11.46 -2.95 9.07
CA LYS A 90 12.84 -3.39 8.79
C LYS A 90 13.53 -2.58 7.69
N ILE A 91 12.80 -1.70 7.01
CA ILE A 91 13.37 -0.86 5.96
C ILE A 91 14.15 0.30 6.58
N SER A 92 15.34 0.55 6.09
CA SER A 92 16.14 1.71 6.48
C SER A 92 15.45 3.03 6.09
N ASN A 93 15.69 4.07 6.86
CA ASN A 93 15.15 5.40 6.57
C ASN A 93 15.60 5.91 5.19
N ASN A 94 14.73 6.67 4.54
CA ASN A 94 15.02 7.31 3.25
C ASN A 94 15.41 6.33 2.12
N THR A 95 14.79 5.13 2.09
CA THR A 95 15.10 4.09 1.10
C THR A 95 14.09 4.07 -0.06
N ILE A 96 12.83 4.31 0.20
CA ILE A 96 11.73 4.09 -0.75
C ILE A 96 11.41 5.35 -1.54
N SER A 97 11.34 5.22 -2.86
CA SER A 97 11.01 6.34 -3.75
C SER A 97 9.52 6.66 -3.75
N GLN A 98 8.67 5.64 -3.81
CA GLN A 98 7.22 5.81 -3.84
C GLN A 98 6.53 4.67 -3.09
N ILE A 99 5.43 4.97 -2.42
CA ILE A 99 4.58 3.98 -1.73
C ILE A 99 3.14 4.20 -2.14
N TYR A 100 2.50 3.15 -2.60
CA TYR A 100 1.08 3.10 -2.93
C TYR A 100 0.34 2.23 -1.92
N MET A 101 -0.78 2.74 -1.42
CA MET A 101 -1.74 1.99 -0.60
C MET A 101 -3.13 2.28 -1.16
N LEU A 102 -3.53 1.47 -2.14
CA LEU A 102 -4.71 1.72 -2.96
C LEU A 102 -5.87 0.83 -2.50
N PHE A 103 -6.96 1.46 -2.05
CA PHE A 103 -8.19 0.80 -1.59
C PHE A 103 -7.97 -0.26 -0.50
N PRO A 104 -7.21 0.06 0.58
CA PRO A 104 -7.06 -0.85 1.70
C PRO A 104 -8.42 -1.11 2.36
N ASP A 105 -8.58 -2.29 2.98
CA ASP A 105 -9.83 -2.69 3.63
C ASP A 105 -10.33 -1.65 4.64
N PRO A 106 -11.52 -1.06 4.44
CA PRO A 106 -12.01 0.07 5.26
C PRO A 106 -12.56 -0.36 6.62
N TRP A 107 -12.77 -1.67 6.87
CA TRP A 107 -13.27 -2.20 8.14
C TRP A 107 -14.37 -1.34 8.75
N GLN A 108 -15.52 -1.27 8.09
CA GLN A 108 -16.62 -0.34 8.41
C GLN A 108 -17.14 -0.49 9.85
N LYS A 109 -17.25 -1.73 10.36
CA LYS A 109 -17.73 -1.97 11.74
C LYS A 109 -16.72 -1.43 12.76
N LYS A 110 -17.19 -0.62 13.73
CA LYS A 110 -16.36 0.05 14.76
C LYS A 110 -15.37 -0.90 15.44
N LYS A 111 -15.82 -2.11 15.87
CA LYS A 111 -14.97 -3.13 16.49
C LYS A 111 -13.84 -3.66 15.61
N HIS A 112 -13.93 -3.49 14.27
CA HIS A 112 -12.93 -3.95 13.32
C HIS A 112 -11.95 -2.85 12.88
N ARG A 113 -12.18 -1.58 13.21
CA ARG A 113 -11.32 -0.46 12.79
C ARG A 113 -9.85 -0.60 13.22
N LYS A 114 -9.60 -1.32 14.33
CA LYS A 114 -8.24 -1.67 14.78
C LYS A 114 -7.44 -2.52 13.76
N ARG A 115 -8.10 -3.06 12.72
CA ARG A 115 -7.49 -3.81 11.62
C ARG A 115 -7.14 -2.92 10.42
N ARG A 116 -7.55 -1.65 10.42
CA ARG A 116 -7.18 -0.70 9.36
C ARG A 116 -5.68 -0.59 9.30
N LEU A 117 -5.12 -0.97 8.17
CA LEU A 117 -3.67 -0.92 7.98
C LEU A 117 -3.15 0.51 8.06
N PHE A 118 -3.87 1.48 7.45
CA PHE A 118 -3.49 2.88 7.53
C PHE A 118 -4.01 3.52 8.82
N ASN A 119 -3.09 3.89 9.68
CA ASN A 119 -3.31 4.68 10.90
C ASN A 119 -2.05 5.51 11.20
N GLU A 120 -2.02 6.22 12.31
CA GLU A 120 -0.86 7.08 12.66
C GLU A 120 0.43 6.27 12.86
N TYR A 121 0.36 5.08 13.45
CA TYR A 121 1.52 4.19 13.62
C TYR A 121 2.13 3.85 12.25
N THR A 122 1.31 3.33 11.35
CA THR A 122 1.74 2.95 10.00
C THR A 122 2.26 4.15 9.21
N PHE A 123 1.59 5.31 9.31
CA PHE A 123 2.03 6.47 8.54
C PHE A 123 3.36 7.04 9.05
N ARG A 124 3.64 7.01 10.36
CA ARG A 124 4.95 7.38 10.89
C ARG A 124 6.06 6.48 10.36
N ALA A 125 5.83 5.16 10.34
CA ALA A 125 6.76 4.19 9.76
C ALA A 125 6.95 4.41 8.24
N ILE A 126 5.87 4.62 7.47
CA ILE A 126 5.92 4.96 6.05
C ILE A 126 6.75 6.24 5.83
N ARG A 127 6.48 7.29 6.60
CA ARG A 127 7.17 8.57 6.48
C ARG A 127 8.67 8.46 6.74
N SER A 128 9.11 7.58 7.65
CA SER A 128 10.54 7.38 7.92
C SER A 128 11.28 6.77 6.73
N ILE A 129 10.67 5.76 6.08
CA ILE A 129 11.32 5.00 5.01
C ILE A 129 11.26 5.68 3.63
N ILE A 130 10.35 6.62 3.40
CA ILE A 130 10.27 7.38 2.15
C ILE A 130 11.47 8.34 2.05
N LYS A 131 12.09 8.42 0.86
CA LYS A 131 13.15 9.38 0.53
C LYS A 131 12.63 10.82 0.57
N LYS A 132 13.53 11.78 0.69
CA LYS A 132 13.23 13.18 0.40
C LYS A 132 12.69 13.29 -1.03
N HIS A 133 11.61 14.05 -1.22
CA HIS A 133 10.84 14.17 -2.46
C HIS A 133 10.15 12.87 -2.92
N GLY A 134 10.20 11.81 -2.11
CA GLY A 134 9.44 10.58 -2.36
C GLY A 134 7.95 10.75 -2.06
N LEU A 135 7.15 9.88 -2.66
CA LEU A 135 5.68 9.97 -2.69
C LEU A 135 5.03 8.87 -1.85
N PHE A 136 4.04 9.23 -1.07
CA PHE A 136 3.04 8.29 -0.54
C PHE A 136 1.66 8.63 -1.12
N HIS A 137 1.01 7.64 -1.70
CA HIS A 137 -0.32 7.75 -2.28
C HIS A 137 -1.29 6.79 -1.59
N PHE A 138 -2.29 7.35 -0.95
CA PHE A 138 -3.42 6.60 -0.36
C PHE A 138 -4.69 6.91 -1.13
N SER A 139 -5.47 5.88 -1.48
CA SER A 139 -6.79 6.07 -2.08
C SER A 139 -7.83 5.11 -1.50
N THR A 140 -9.10 5.57 -1.43
CA THR A 140 -10.23 4.80 -0.94
C THR A 140 -11.55 5.40 -1.46
N ASP A 141 -12.58 4.56 -1.60
CA ASP A 141 -13.97 4.97 -1.86
C ASP A 141 -14.81 5.09 -0.58
N ASN A 142 -14.21 4.86 0.58
CA ASN A 142 -14.88 4.98 1.88
C ASN A 142 -14.60 6.34 2.52
N ILE A 143 -15.61 7.23 2.55
CA ILE A 143 -15.47 8.59 3.07
C ILE A 143 -14.96 8.63 4.53
N ASN A 144 -15.42 7.74 5.41
CA ASN A 144 -14.98 7.73 6.81
C ASN A 144 -13.50 7.38 6.91
N TYR A 145 -13.02 6.45 6.10
CA TYR A 145 -11.61 6.08 6.07
C TYR A 145 -10.76 7.18 5.44
N ALA A 146 -11.27 7.84 4.40
CA ALA A 146 -10.61 8.98 3.77
C ALA A 146 -10.41 10.15 4.76
N LEU A 147 -11.46 10.52 5.50
CA LEU A 147 -11.39 11.59 6.51
C LEU A 147 -10.43 11.23 7.66
N GLU A 148 -10.45 9.98 8.13
CA GLU A 148 -9.50 9.50 9.14
C GLU A 148 -8.06 9.55 8.62
N ALA A 149 -7.82 9.08 7.39
CA ALA A 149 -6.50 9.12 6.76
C ALA A 149 -5.98 10.55 6.60
N ARG A 150 -6.83 11.48 6.15
CA ARG A 150 -6.48 12.89 6.05
C ARG A 150 -6.08 13.48 7.41
N LYS A 151 -6.86 13.19 8.47
CA LYS A 151 -6.57 13.65 9.84
C LYS A 151 -5.23 13.10 10.34
N VAL A 152 -4.96 11.82 10.08
CA VAL A 152 -3.70 11.15 10.46
C VAL A 152 -2.50 11.81 9.77
N ILE A 153 -2.56 11.98 8.45
CA ILE A 153 -1.47 12.61 7.71
C ILE A 153 -1.25 14.03 8.23
N SER A 154 -2.29 14.86 8.28
CA SER A 154 -2.21 16.26 8.73
C SER A 154 -1.58 16.38 10.12
N LYS A 155 -1.98 15.51 11.06
CA LYS A 155 -1.41 15.47 12.40
C LYS A 155 0.10 15.14 12.40
N VAL A 156 0.50 14.12 11.65
CA VAL A 156 1.90 13.64 11.66
C VAL A 156 2.85 14.62 10.99
N ILE A 157 2.39 15.33 9.95
CA ILE A 157 3.23 16.32 9.25
C ILE A 157 3.07 17.74 9.82
N SER A 158 2.20 17.94 10.83
CA SER A 158 1.87 19.25 11.41
C SER A 158 1.41 20.29 10.37
N LYS A 159 0.74 19.84 9.32
CA LYS A 159 0.24 20.67 8.21
C LYS A 159 -1.04 20.08 7.64
N ASN A 160 -2.01 20.92 7.34
CA ASN A 160 -3.24 20.45 6.69
C ASN A 160 -2.96 19.91 5.28
N ILE A 161 -3.44 18.70 5.02
CA ILE A 161 -3.47 18.09 3.69
C ILE A 161 -4.92 18.06 3.20
N THR A 162 -5.11 18.26 1.90
CA THR A 162 -6.41 18.17 1.24
C THR A 162 -6.49 16.95 0.35
N PHE A 163 -7.69 16.50 0.01
CA PHE A 163 -7.85 15.52 -1.03
C PHE A 163 -7.35 16.08 -2.36
N SER A 164 -6.70 15.24 -3.13
CA SER A 164 -6.26 15.61 -4.48
C SER A 164 -7.48 15.81 -5.37
N LYS A 165 -7.47 16.89 -6.17
CA LYS A 165 -8.53 17.15 -7.17
C LYS A 165 -8.48 16.12 -8.32
N ASN A 166 -7.30 15.57 -8.58
CA ASN A 166 -7.06 14.60 -9.63
C ASN A 166 -6.59 13.29 -9.01
N ARG A 167 -6.85 12.17 -9.69
CA ARG A 167 -6.38 10.84 -9.28
C ARG A 167 -4.86 10.77 -9.03
N GLY A 168 -4.11 11.69 -9.60
CA GLY A 168 -2.65 11.64 -9.58
C GLY A 168 -2.10 10.55 -10.53
N TYR A 169 -0.80 10.33 -10.45
CA TYR A 169 -0.11 9.36 -11.30
C TYR A 169 -0.05 7.99 -10.63
N ARG A 170 -1.19 7.29 -10.64
CA ARG A 170 -1.36 5.94 -10.11
C ARG A 170 -2.22 5.08 -11.03
N PRO A 171 -2.08 3.74 -10.99
CA PRO A 171 -2.89 2.83 -11.80
C PRO A 171 -4.38 2.85 -11.37
N ILE A 172 -5.25 2.50 -12.30
CA ILE A 172 -6.66 2.22 -12.02
C ILE A 172 -6.76 0.80 -11.46
N THR A 173 -7.32 0.67 -10.25
CA THR A 173 -7.54 -0.62 -9.62
C THR A 173 -8.90 -1.23 -9.97
N LYS A 174 -9.07 -2.55 -9.75
CA LYS A 174 -10.39 -3.21 -9.86
C LYS A 174 -11.43 -2.61 -8.91
N PHE A 175 -10.99 -2.15 -7.73
CA PHE A 175 -11.86 -1.50 -6.76
C PHE A 175 -12.35 -0.15 -7.26
N GLU A 176 -11.47 0.65 -7.86
CA GLU A 176 -11.84 1.92 -8.47
C GLU A 176 -12.83 1.72 -9.61
N LYS A 177 -12.61 0.75 -10.52
CA LYS A 177 -13.57 0.43 -11.58
C LYS A 177 -14.96 0.08 -11.03
N LYS A 178 -15.01 -0.69 -9.93
CA LYS A 178 -16.27 -1.01 -9.25
C LYS A 178 -16.91 0.21 -8.60
N SER A 179 -16.12 1.10 -8.02
CA SER A 179 -16.59 2.34 -7.41
C SER A 179 -17.16 3.30 -8.44
N ILE A 180 -16.51 3.42 -9.60
CA ILE A 180 -17.01 4.22 -10.74
C ILE A 180 -18.38 3.70 -11.21
N VAL A 181 -18.52 2.38 -11.41
CA VAL A 181 -19.80 1.76 -11.79
C VAL A 181 -20.90 2.04 -10.77
N LYS A 182 -20.57 2.07 -9.49
CA LYS A 182 -21.49 2.40 -8.39
C LYS A 182 -21.70 3.89 -8.19
N LYS A 183 -21.08 4.75 -9.00
CA LYS A 183 -21.07 6.21 -8.85
C LYS A 183 -20.55 6.70 -7.48
N ASN A 184 -19.66 5.94 -6.85
CA ASN A 184 -18.99 6.33 -5.62
C ASN A 184 -17.84 7.28 -5.93
N PHE A 185 -17.64 8.27 -5.06
CA PHE A 185 -16.44 9.11 -5.11
C PHE A 185 -15.21 8.31 -4.66
N VAL A 186 -14.08 8.55 -5.31
CA VAL A 186 -12.77 8.08 -4.88
C VAL A 186 -12.00 9.24 -4.29
N PHE A 187 -11.45 9.03 -3.12
CA PHE A 187 -10.68 10.02 -2.37
C PHE A 187 -9.20 9.67 -2.46
N ASP A 188 -8.41 10.58 -3.00
CA ASP A 188 -6.96 10.46 -3.11
C ASP A 188 -6.26 11.43 -2.16
N LEU A 189 -5.29 10.92 -1.40
CA LEU A 189 -4.38 11.68 -0.56
C LEU A 189 -2.96 11.45 -1.03
N ILE A 190 -2.27 12.50 -1.42
CA ILE A 190 -0.91 12.46 -1.92
C ILE A 190 -0.02 13.24 -0.95
N TYR A 191 0.97 12.55 -0.38
CA TYR A 191 1.99 13.15 0.46
C TYR A 191 3.36 13.04 -0.21
N ILE A 192 4.06 14.16 -0.33
CA ILE A 192 5.44 14.24 -0.82
C ILE A 192 6.31 14.67 0.36
N LYS A 193 7.34 13.86 0.68
CA LYS A 193 8.26 14.17 1.78
C LYS A 193 9.17 15.34 1.41
N GLN A 194 9.16 16.35 2.23
CA GLN A 194 10.06 17.52 2.14
C GLN A 194 11.39 17.25 2.80
#